data_3b080bdbcc883da1ffe4b28d9f837412
#
_entry.id   3b080bdbcc883da1ffe4b28d9f837412
#
_cell.length_a   1.000
_cell.length_b   1.000
_cell.length_c   1.000
_cell.angle_alpha   90.00
_cell.angle_beta   90.00
_cell.angle_gamma   90.00
#
_symmetry.space_group_name_H-M   'P 1'
#
loop_
_entity.id
_entity.type
_entity.pdbx_description
1 polymer ?
#
loop_
_entity_poly.entity_id
_entity_poly.type
_entity_poly.pdbx_seq_one_letter_code
_entity_poly.pdbx_strand_id
1 'polypeptide(L)'
;RSSSKPGSEYNILIRGLNTISGSTSPLVVIDGVQGASLSNVNPDDIERIDILKDASSTAIYGSRASNGVVLVTTKRGKKGTAKINYSGYVGFRKYTNLPDMMSGDEYVQLARESVRASNNNVYKSDSEIFTSSELKAIENNNYFDWLDAVTHTALMTNHTVSAAGGNEVTTYAISAG
;
A
#
# COMPACT_ATOMS: atom_id res chain seq x y z
N ARG A 1 -7.53 -5.65 -7.38
CA ARG A 1 -6.08 -5.81 -7.17
C ARG A 1 -5.67 -4.78 -6.13
N SER A 2 -5.13 -5.22 -5.01
CA SER A 2 -4.49 -4.31 -4.06
C SER A 2 -3.25 -3.73 -4.74
N SER A 3 -3.04 -2.42 -4.59
CA SER A 3 -1.78 -1.82 -5.01
C SER A 3 -0.65 -2.48 -4.21
N SER A 4 0.38 -2.94 -4.90
CA SER A 4 1.59 -3.48 -4.25
C SER A 4 2.43 -2.39 -3.57
N LYS A 5 2.03 -1.13 -3.73
CA LYS A 5 2.74 0.01 -3.15
C LYS A 5 2.47 0.09 -1.64
N PRO A 6 3.51 0.12 -0.80
CA PRO A 6 3.37 0.29 0.64
C PRO A 6 2.61 1.57 0.99
N GLY A 7 1.63 1.48 1.89
CA GLY A 7 0.85 2.64 2.34
C GLY A 7 -0.24 3.12 1.38
N SER A 8 -0.49 2.42 0.26
CA SER A 8 -1.61 2.75 -0.62
C SER A 8 -2.95 2.31 -0.01
N GLU A 9 -3.99 3.09 -0.27
CA GLU A 9 -5.36 2.73 0.12
C GLU A 9 -5.82 1.43 -0.55
N TYR A 10 -6.71 0.72 0.15
CA TYR A 10 -7.31 -0.51 -0.38
C TYR A 10 -8.26 -0.15 -1.52
N ASN A 11 -7.97 -0.63 -2.72
CA ASN A 11 -8.86 -0.48 -3.86
C ASN A 11 -9.83 -1.68 -3.89
N ILE A 12 -11.07 -1.44 -3.46
CA ILE A 12 -12.13 -2.45 -3.44
C ILE A 12 -12.96 -2.29 -4.71
N LEU A 13 -13.08 -3.38 -5.47
CA LEU A 13 -13.94 -3.47 -6.65
C LEU A 13 -14.96 -4.58 -6.43
N ILE A 14 -16.26 -4.27 -6.54
CA ILE A 14 -17.34 -5.24 -6.32
C ILE A 14 -17.91 -5.76 -7.64
N ARG A 15 -18.18 -4.88 -8.61
CA ARG A 15 -18.81 -5.20 -9.89
C ARG A 15 -17.90 -5.06 -11.12
N GLY A 16 -16.60 -4.89 -10.92
CA GLY A 16 -15.67 -4.57 -12.00
C GLY A 16 -15.73 -3.12 -12.45
N LEU A 17 -15.17 -2.83 -13.62
CA LEU A 17 -15.14 -1.48 -14.19
C LEU A 17 -16.43 -1.25 -14.98
N ASN A 18 -17.40 -0.57 -14.39
CA ASN A 18 -18.70 -0.26 -15.03
C ASN A 18 -18.78 1.14 -15.65
N THR A 19 -17.75 1.97 -15.48
CA THR A 19 -17.72 3.33 -16.01
C THR A 19 -16.39 3.61 -16.71
N ILE A 20 -16.45 4.42 -17.76
CA ILE A 20 -15.26 4.87 -18.50
C ILE A 20 -14.62 6.10 -17.82
N SER A 21 -15.42 6.92 -17.13
CA SER A 21 -14.98 8.21 -16.57
C SER A 21 -15.42 8.48 -15.13
N GLY A 22 -16.10 7.54 -14.48
CA GLY A 22 -16.58 7.69 -13.11
C GLY A 22 -15.79 6.89 -12.08
N SER A 23 -15.99 7.18 -10.79
CA SER A 23 -15.43 6.36 -9.70
C SER A 23 -16.04 4.95 -9.74
N THR A 24 -15.19 3.94 -9.68
CA THR A 24 -15.59 2.53 -9.60
C THR A 24 -15.59 2.00 -8.16
N SER A 25 -15.22 2.84 -7.21
CA SER A 25 -15.17 2.48 -5.78
C SER A 25 -16.58 2.32 -5.22
N PRO A 26 -16.82 1.28 -4.40
CA PRO A 26 -18.08 1.10 -3.71
C PRO A 26 -18.30 2.18 -2.65
N LEU A 27 -19.56 2.40 -2.27
CA LEU A 27 -19.88 3.22 -1.12
C LEU A 27 -19.54 2.48 0.17
N VAL A 28 -18.68 3.08 0.98
CA VAL A 28 -18.37 2.54 2.32
C VAL A 28 -19.30 3.17 3.34
N VAL A 29 -19.90 2.33 4.18
CA VAL A 29 -20.78 2.73 5.28
C VAL A 29 -20.26 2.07 6.56
N ILE A 30 -19.84 2.88 7.52
CA ILE A 30 -19.29 2.40 8.80
C ILE A 30 -20.27 2.79 9.90
N ASP A 31 -20.85 1.80 10.58
CA ASP A 31 -21.87 1.98 11.63
C ASP A 31 -23.03 2.92 11.24
N GLY A 32 -23.41 2.90 9.95
CA GLY A 32 -24.46 3.74 9.39
C GLY A 32 -23.98 5.08 8.81
N VAL A 33 -22.73 5.46 9.01
CA VAL A 33 -22.15 6.69 8.44
C VAL A 33 -21.64 6.42 7.02
N GLN A 34 -22.21 7.12 6.05
CA GLN A 34 -21.88 6.97 4.62
C GLN A 34 -20.62 7.75 4.24
N GLY A 35 -19.79 7.16 3.36
CA GLY A 35 -18.63 7.83 2.77
C GLY A 35 -17.43 7.95 3.70
N ALA A 36 -17.43 7.21 4.80
CA ALA A 36 -16.26 7.11 5.66
C ALA A 36 -15.15 6.29 4.98
N SER A 37 -13.89 6.60 5.28
CA SER A 37 -12.75 5.83 4.77
C SER A 37 -12.47 4.62 5.66
N LEU A 38 -12.24 3.47 5.02
CA LEU A 38 -11.81 2.25 5.75
C LEU A 38 -10.44 2.41 6.42
N SER A 39 -9.61 3.33 5.93
CA SER A 39 -8.31 3.62 6.55
C SER A 39 -8.42 4.22 7.95
N ASN A 40 -9.60 4.76 8.31
CA ASN A 40 -9.83 5.37 9.62
C ASN A 40 -10.33 4.38 10.68
N VAL A 41 -10.53 3.11 10.28
CA VAL A 41 -11.00 2.07 11.19
C VAL A 41 -9.89 1.05 11.41
N ASN A 42 -9.58 0.80 12.68
CA ASN A 42 -8.65 -0.28 12.99
C ASN A 42 -9.29 -1.62 12.61
N PRO A 43 -8.62 -2.46 11.81
CA PRO A 43 -9.13 -3.78 11.45
C PRO A 43 -9.55 -4.64 12.66
N ASP A 44 -8.85 -4.49 13.77
CA ASP A 44 -9.14 -5.22 15.01
C ASP A 44 -10.47 -4.81 15.66
N ASP A 45 -11.01 -3.63 15.32
CA ASP A 45 -12.30 -3.15 15.82
C ASP A 45 -13.48 -3.57 14.95
N ILE A 46 -13.23 -4.19 13.80
CA ILE A 46 -14.28 -4.65 12.91
C ILE A 46 -14.90 -5.95 13.48
N GLU A 47 -16.23 -5.95 13.64
CA GLU A 47 -17.01 -7.14 13.98
C GLU A 47 -17.40 -7.89 12.70
N ARG A 48 -17.89 -7.16 11.67
CA ARG A 48 -18.39 -7.74 10.43
C ARG A 48 -18.27 -6.78 9.26
N ILE A 49 -18.05 -7.36 8.08
CA ILE A 49 -18.12 -6.65 6.78
C ILE A 49 -19.15 -7.36 5.92
N ASP A 50 -20.18 -6.64 5.51
CA ASP A 50 -21.18 -7.11 4.55
C ASP A 50 -21.04 -6.37 3.22
N ILE A 51 -21.11 -7.10 2.12
CA ILE A 51 -21.02 -6.53 0.77
C ILE A 51 -22.38 -6.63 0.12
N LEU A 52 -23.02 -5.47 -0.12
CA LEU A 52 -24.28 -5.37 -0.84
C LEU A 52 -23.98 -5.12 -2.32
N LYS A 53 -24.34 -6.08 -3.15
CA LYS A 53 -24.14 -6.00 -4.61
C LYS A 53 -25.44 -5.99 -5.40
N ASP A 54 -26.58 -6.29 -4.77
CA ASP A 54 -27.86 -6.36 -5.45
C ASP A 54 -28.58 -5.01 -5.45
N ALA A 55 -29.29 -4.69 -6.53
CA ALA A 55 -29.97 -3.41 -6.68
C ALA A 55 -30.99 -3.13 -5.58
N SER A 56 -31.71 -4.16 -5.12
CA SER A 56 -32.69 -4.04 -4.05
C SER A 56 -32.03 -3.70 -2.70
N SER A 57 -30.89 -4.29 -2.38
CA SER A 57 -30.18 -4.05 -1.13
C SER A 57 -29.41 -2.71 -1.13
N THR A 58 -29.02 -2.21 -2.32
CA THR A 58 -28.31 -0.93 -2.45
C THR A 58 -29.25 0.27 -2.60
N ALA A 59 -30.54 0.05 -2.91
CA ALA A 59 -31.53 1.11 -3.17
C ALA A 59 -31.66 2.12 -2.02
N ILE A 60 -31.54 1.69 -0.77
CA ILE A 60 -31.62 2.55 0.42
C ILE A 60 -30.48 3.57 0.52
N TYR A 61 -29.38 3.37 -0.22
CA TYR A 61 -28.21 4.24 -0.24
C TYR A 61 -28.15 5.16 -1.45
N GLY A 62 -29.18 5.11 -2.33
CA GLY A 62 -29.35 5.97 -3.50
C GLY A 62 -28.33 5.73 -4.61
N SER A 63 -28.16 6.72 -5.49
CA SER A 63 -27.31 6.63 -6.69
C SER A 63 -25.82 6.40 -6.37
N ARG A 64 -25.36 6.81 -5.20
CA ARG A 64 -23.97 6.59 -4.75
C ARG A 64 -23.62 5.12 -4.56
N ALA A 65 -24.63 4.27 -4.44
CA ALA A 65 -24.48 2.83 -4.24
C ALA A 65 -24.46 2.02 -5.55
N SER A 66 -24.41 2.67 -6.70
CA SER A 66 -24.41 2.01 -8.02
C SER A 66 -23.28 1.00 -8.21
N ASN A 67 -22.14 1.25 -7.60
CA ASN A 67 -20.97 0.36 -7.62
C ASN A 67 -20.96 -0.69 -6.48
N GLY A 68 -22.05 -0.78 -5.72
CA GLY A 68 -22.17 -1.62 -4.53
C GLY A 68 -21.91 -0.84 -3.24
N VAL A 69 -22.19 -1.50 -2.12
CA VAL A 69 -21.99 -0.92 -0.77
C VAL A 69 -21.20 -1.91 0.08
N VAL A 70 -20.23 -1.39 0.81
CA VAL A 70 -19.49 -2.11 1.85
C VAL A 70 -19.98 -1.61 3.20
N LEU A 71 -20.72 -2.46 3.92
CA LEU A 71 -21.16 -2.17 5.28
C LEU A 71 -20.13 -2.71 6.26
N VAL A 72 -19.61 -1.84 7.08
CA VAL A 72 -18.68 -2.20 8.15
C VAL A 72 -19.40 -1.97 9.48
N THR A 73 -19.47 -3.02 10.27
CA THR A 73 -20.00 -2.94 11.64
C THR A 73 -18.84 -3.10 12.60
N THR A 74 -18.67 -2.13 13.50
CA THR A 74 -17.63 -2.20 14.52
C THR A 74 -18.10 -2.95 15.76
N LYS A 75 -17.14 -3.46 16.53
CA LYS A 75 -17.38 -4.16 17.78
C LYS A 75 -18.05 -3.23 18.78
N ARG A 76 -19.14 -3.67 19.36
CA ARG A 76 -19.87 -2.93 20.40
C ARG A 76 -19.68 -3.58 21.77
N GLY A 77 -19.79 -2.78 22.80
CA GLY A 77 -19.84 -3.29 24.17
C GLY A 77 -21.02 -4.23 24.35
N LYS A 78 -20.81 -5.32 25.08
CA LYS A 78 -21.86 -6.29 25.48
C LYS A 78 -22.00 -6.26 26.99
N LYS A 79 -23.23 -6.57 27.46
CA LYS A 79 -23.49 -6.77 28.90
C LYS A 79 -22.54 -7.84 29.46
N GLY A 80 -21.90 -7.55 30.54
CA GLY A 80 -20.99 -8.47 31.26
C GLY A 80 -19.78 -7.73 31.84
N THR A 81 -18.90 -8.51 32.46
CA THR A 81 -17.64 -8.00 33.02
C THR A 81 -16.76 -7.41 31.92
N ALA A 82 -16.03 -6.36 32.27
CA ALA A 82 -15.06 -5.76 31.36
C ALA A 82 -14.04 -6.79 30.88
N LYS A 83 -13.92 -6.90 29.57
CA LYS A 83 -12.89 -7.72 28.91
C LYS A 83 -11.87 -6.80 28.26
N ILE A 84 -10.61 -7.00 28.62
CA ILE A 84 -9.48 -6.29 28.01
C ILE A 84 -8.81 -7.27 27.05
N ASN A 85 -8.62 -6.82 25.81
CA ASN A 85 -7.90 -7.57 24.79
C ASN A 85 -6.69 -6.74 24.33
N TYR A 86 -5.58 -7.42 24.15
CA TYR A 86 -4.41 -6.88 23.48
C TYR A 86 -4.14 -7.71 22.24
N SER A 87 -3.92 -7.02 21.15
CA SER A 87 -3.52 -7.59 19.85
C SER A 87 -2.27 -6.88 19.38
N GLY A 88 -1.32 -7.63 18.89
CA GLY A 88 -0.10 -7.05 18.34
C GLY A 88 0.54 -7.96 17.32
N TYR A 89 1.11 -7.34 16.28
CA TYR A 89 1.95 -8.07 15.34
C TYR A 89 3.20 -7.28 14.97
N VAL A 90 4.23 -8.03 14.59
CA VAL A 90 5.47 -7.53 14.01
C VAL A 90 5.61 -8.14 12.63
N GLY A 91 5.86 -7.32 11.63
CA GLY A 91 6.02 -7.77 10.25
C GLY A 91 7.19 -7.07 9.57
N PHE A 92 7.72 -7.73 8.56
CA PHE A 92 8.75 -7.17 7.68
C PHE A 92 8.15 -6.97 6.30
N ARG A 93 8.38 -5.80 5.73
CA ARG A 93 7.97 -5.48 4.36
C ARG A 93 9.20 -5.25 3.51
N LYS A 94 9.32 -6.03 2.45
CA LYS A 94 10.43 -5.95 1.50
C LYS A 94 9.86 -6.00 0.08
N TYR A 95 10.50 -5.31 -0.84
CA TYR A 95 10.24 -5.50 -2.27
C TYR A 95 10.72 -6.90 -2.67
N THR A 96 9.84 -7.67 -3.32
CA THR A 96 10.17 -9.05 -3.76
C THR A 96 10.57 -9.13 -5.22
N ASN A 97 10.15 -8.15 -6.03
CA ASN A 97 10.42 -8.07 -7.45
C ASN A 97 11.04 -6.70 -7.75
N LEU A 98 12.34 -6.62 -7.60
CA LEU A 98 13.12 -5.47 -8.06
C LEU A 98 13.53 -5.71 -9.52
N PRO A 99 13.54 -4.67 -10.36
CA PRO A 99 14.10 -4.78 -11.70
C PRO A 99 15.59 -5.13 -11.59
N ASP A 100 16.05 -5.97 -12.51
CA ASP A 100 17.46 -6.22 -12.67
C ASP A 100 18.09 -4.99 -13.31
N MET A 101 18.91 -4.29 -12.55
CA MET A 101 19.54 -3.06 -12.99
C MET A 101 20.95 -3.36 -13.54
N MET A 102 21.34 -2.60 -14.52
CA MET A 102 22.67 -2.68 -15.10
C MET A 102 23.73 -2.44 -14.02
N SER A 103 24.74 -3.30 -13.98
CA SER A 103 25.91 -3.10 -13.14
C SER A 103 26.75 -1.90 -13.61
N GLY A 104 27.64 -1.41 -12.76
CA GLY A 104 28.53 -0.31 -13.12
C GLY A 104 29.41 -0.64 -14.34
N ASP A 105 29.93 -1.86 -14.42
CA ASP A 105 30.75 -2.32 -15.55
C ASP A 105 29.94 -2.40 -16.84
N GLU A 106 28.71 -2.91 -16.78
CA GLU A 106 27.81 -2.93 -17.95
C GLU A 106 27.45 -1.52 -18.43
N TYR A 107 27.23 -0.59 -17.48
CA TYR A 107 27.01 0.82 -17.83
C TYR A 107 28.21 1.42 -18.53
N VAL A 108 29.42 1.18 -18.03
CA VAL A 108 30.67 1.66 -18.65
C VAL A 108 30.84 1.11 -20.08
N GLN A 109 30.56 -0.18 -20.27
CA GLN A 109 30.59 -0.78 -21.61
C GLN A 109 29.53 -0.18 -22.53
N LEU A 110 28.30 0.00 -22.05
CA LEU A 110 27.23 0.62 -22.83
C LEU A 110 27.60 2.05 -23.26
N ALA A 111 28.15 2.83 -22.33
CA ALA A 111 28.58 4.21 -22.62
C ALA A 111 29.68 4.25 -23.71
N ARG A 112 30.70 3.38 -23.62
CA ARG A 112 31.75 3.25 -24.62
C ARG A 112 31.17 2.87 -25.98
N GLU A 113 30.29 1.88 -26.04
CA GLU A 113 29.65 1.43 -27.28
C GLU A 113 28.71 2.50 -27.86
N SER A 114 27.98 3.23 -27.03
CA SER A 114 27.15 4.34 -27.48
C SER A 114 27.94 5.45 -28.14
N VAL A 115 29.09 5.84 -27.55
CA VAL A 115 29.99 6.84 -28.12
C VAL A 115 30.63 6.32 -29.39
N ARG A 116 31.07 5.07 -29.44
CA ARG A 116 31.59 4.43 -30.64
C ARG A 116 30.60 4.50 -31.83
N ALA A 117 29.33 4.12 -31.54
CA ALA A 117 28.28 4.11 -32.54
C ALA A 117 28.00 5.51 -33.14
N SER A 118 28.08 6.54 -32.32
CA SER A 118 27.90 7.94 -32.75
C SER A 118 29.17 8.57 -33.38
N ASN A 119 30.32 7.94 -33.24
CA ASN A 119 31.61 8.43 -33.71
C ASN A 119 32.20 7.58 -34.85
N ASN A 120 31.40 7.30 -35.88
CA ASN A 120 31.82 6.53 -37.07
C ASN A 120 32.50 5.18 -36.72
N ASN A 121 32.04 4.49 -35.70
CA ASN A 121 32.62 3.23 -35.20
C ASN A 121 34.04 3.34 -34.62
N VAL A 122 34.48 4.54 -34.25
CA VAL A 122 35.79 4.76 -33.64
C VAL A 122 35.60 4.96 -32.12
N TYR A 123 36.37 4.18 -31.32
CA TYR A 123 36.38 4.36 -29.87
C TYR A 123 37.08 5.67 -29.49
N LYS A 124 36.54 6.35 -28.52
CA LYS A 124 37.19 7.45 -27.80
C LYS A 124 37.85 6.97 -26.53
N SER A 125 38.78 7.75 -26.01
CA SER A 125 39.40 7.48 -24.72
C SER A 125 38.38 7.67 -23.57
N ASP A 126 38.55 6.96 -22.47
CA ASP A 126 37.65 7.08 -21.31
C ASP A 126 37.61 8.51 -20.76
N SER A 127 38.72 9.24 -20.84
CA SER A 127 38.79 10.66 -20.45
C SER A 127 37.93 11.62 -21.27
N GLU A 128 37.54 11.20 -22.50
CA GLU A 128 36.63 11.94 -23.36
C GLU A 128 35.17 11.54 -23.18
N ILE A 129 34.91 10.40 -22.54
CA ILE A 129 33.58 9.82 -22.37
C ILE A 129 33.06 10.13 -20.97
N PHE A 130 33.92 9.98 -19.95
CA PHE A 130 33.55 10.06 -18.55
C PHE A 130 34.11 11.27 -17.86
N THR A 131 33.40 11.75 -16.85
CA THR A 131 33.90 12.82 -15.97
C THR A 131 35.04 12.32 -15.05
N SER A 132 35.78 13.24 -14.46
CA SER A 132 36.87 12.88 -13.55
C SER A 132 36.43 12.10 -12.30
N SER A 133 35.17 12.26 -11.87
CA SER A 133 34.58 11.49 -10.77
C SER A 133 34.22 10.08 -11.21
N GLU A 134 33.67 9.92 -12.41
CA GLU A 134 33.33 8.61 -12.98
C GLU A 134 34.61 7.80 -13.28
N LEU A 135 35.66 8.43 -13.80
CA LEU A 135 36.94 7.77 -14.01
C LEU A 135 37.52 7.19 -12.71
N LYS A 136 37.45 7.92 -11.61
CA LYS A 136 37.88 7.41 -10.30
C LYS A 136 37.03 6.25 -9.83
N ALA A 137 35.73 6.28 -10.09
CA ALA A 137 34.84 5.18 -9.75
C ALA A 137 35.16 3.91 -10.57
N ILE A 138 35.45 4.07 -11.86
CA ILE A 138 35.87 2.99 -12.77
C ILE A 138 37.21 2.39 -12.32
N GLU A 139 38.20 3.23 -12.05
CA GLU A 139 39.55 2.81 -11.62
C GLU A 139 39.52 2.01 -10.32
N ASN A 140 38.67 2.41 -9.37
CA ASN A 140 38.55 1.78 -8.06
C ASN A 140 37.48 0.67 -8.03
N ASN A 141 36.82 0.39 -9.13
CA ASN A 141 35.65 -0.51 -9.20
C ASN A 141 34.62 -0.23 -8.10
N ASN A 142 34.36 1.05 -7.86
CA ASN A 142 33.48 1.52 -6.80
C ASN A 142 32.27 2.25 -7.40
N TYR A 143 31.24 1.48 -7.67
CA TYR A 143 29.96 1.97 -8.21
C TYR A 143 28.94 2.09 -7.10
N PHE A 144 28.12 3.13 -7.20
CA PHE A 144 27.03 3.34 -6.25
C PHE A 144 25.79 2.54 -6.66
N ASP A 145 25.34 1.66 -5.77
CA ASP A 145 24.10 0.92 -5.98
C ASP A 145 22.89 1.78 -5.57
N TRP A 146 22.28 2.40 -6.58
CA TRP A 146 21.08 3.23 -6.41
C TRP A 146 19.88 2.44 -5.95
N LEU A 147 19.78 1.17 -6.36
CA LEU A 147 18.64 0.34 -6.00
C LEU A 147 18.69 -0.03 -4.51
N ASP A 148 19.85 -0.42 -4.02
CA ASP A 148 20.06 -0.68 -2.60
C ASP A 148 19.88 0.59 -1.75
N ALA A 149 20.33 1.73 -2.24
CA ALA A 149 20.20 3.00 -1.54
C ALA A 149 18.75 3.46 -1.33
N VAL A 150 17.83 3.13 -2.27
CA VAL A 150 16.41 3.55 -2.21
C VAL A 150 15.48 2.44 -1.71
N THR A 151 15.98 1.20 -1.58
CA THR A 151 15.18 0.08 -1.11
C THR A 151 15.71 -0.44 0.21
N HIS A 152 14.82 -0.57 1.19
CA HIS A 152 15.17 -1.18 2.48
C HIS A 152 14.01 -2.03 2.99
N THR A 153 14.33 -2.98 3.82
CA THR A 153 13.33 -3.77 4.54
C THR A 153 12.73 -2.90 5.64
N ALA A 154 11.44 -2.62 5.55
CA ALA A 154 10.73 -1.86 6.57
C ALA A 154 10.19 -2.79 7.66
N LEU A 155 10.44 -2.45 8.91
CA LEU A 155 9.80 -3.07 10.06
C LEU A 155 8.42 -2.42 10.24
N MET A 156 7.40 -3.26 10.37
CA MET A 156 6.05 -2.84 10.70
C MET A 156 5.66 -3.45 12.04
N THR A 157 5.15 -2.62 12.94
CA THR A 157 4.56 -3.05 14.20
C THR A 157 3.16 -2.48 14.32
N ASN A 158 2.27 -3.24 14.88
CA ASN A 158 0.95 -2.77 15.27
C ASN A 158 0.64 -3.28 16.68
N HIS A 159 0.08 -2.43 17.49
CA HIS A 159 -0.32 -2.75 18.86
C HIS A 159 -1.69 -2.14 19.12
N THR A 160 -2.65 -2.96 19.42
CA THR A 160 -4.02 -2.52 19.72
C THR A 160 -4.44 -3.02 21.09
N VAL A 161 -4.94 -2.13 21.92
CA VAL A 161 -5.55 -2.44 23.20
C VAL A 161 -7.04 -2.09 23.11
N SER A 162 -7.91 -3.00 23.48
CA SER A 162 -9.35 -2.76 23.54
C SER A 162 -9.94 -3.21 24.85
N ALA A 163 -10.92 -2.46 25.32
CA ALA A 163 -11.72 -2.78 26.49
C ALA A 163 -13.21 -2.67 26.17
N ALA A 164 -13.95 -3.71 26.44
CA ALA A 164 -15.40 -3.73 26.20
C ALA A 164 -16.12 -4.37 27.38
N GLY A 165 -17.27 -3.81 27.73
CA GLY A 165 -18.09 -4.31 28.85
C GLY A 165 -19.38 -3.54 28.99
N GLY A 166 -20.11 -3.78 30.07
CA GLY A 166 -21.33 -3.02 30.38
C GLY A 166 -22.27 -3.71 31.35
N ASN A 167 -23.26 -2.99 31.72
CA ASN A 167 -24.36 -3.47 32.54
C ASN A 167 -25.69 -3.44 31.75
N GLU A 168 -26.84 -3.56 32.45
CA GLU A 168 -28.16 -3.55 31.80
C GLU A 168 -28.53 -2.20 31.17
N VAL A 169 -27.91 -1.12 31.62
CA VAL A 169 -28.25 0.24 31.23
C VAL A 169 -27.24 0.82 30.28
N THR A 170 -25.96 0.49 30.43
CA THR A 170 -24.87 1.10 29.67
C THR A 170 -23.87 0.04 29.20
N THR A 171 -23.52 0.05 27.92
CA THR A 171 -22.44 -0.74 27.38
C THR A 171 -21.37 0.20 26.77
N TYR A 172 -20.11 -0.22 26.83
CA TYR A 172 -19.00 0.55 26.29
C TYR A 172 -18.04 -0.36 25.51
N ALA A 173 -17.42 0.21 24.49
CA ALA A 173 -16.29 -0.35 23.80
C ALA A 173 -15.30 0.79 23.52
N ILE A 174 -14.06 0.60 23.89
CA ILE A 174 -12.98 1.57 23.73
C ILE A 174 -11.80 0.81 23.16
N SER A 175 -11.17 1.36 22.12
CA SER A 175 -9.93 0.83 21.54
C SER A 175 -8.92 1.94 21.30
N ALA A 176 -7.66 1.56 21.36
CA ALA A 176 -6.52 2.40 21.00
C ALA A 176 -5.48 1.55 20.30
N GLY A 177 -4.99 2.06 19.16
CA GLY A 177 -3.99 1.37 18.32
C GLY A 177 -3.05 2.36 17.67
#